data_12b1c353f6ba876e60e969f405ad320c
#
_entry.id   12b1c353f6ba876e60e969f405ad320c
#
_cell.length_a   1.000
_cell.length_b   1.000
_cell.length_c   1.000
_cell.angle_alpha   90.00
_cell.angle_beta   90.00
_cell.angle_gamma   90.00
#
_symmetry.space_group_name_H-M   'P 1'
#
loop_
_entity.id
_entity.type
_entity.pdbx_description
1 polymer ?
#
loop_
_entity_poly.entity_id
_entity_poly.type
_entity_poly.pdbx_seq_one_letter_code
_entity_poly.pdbx_strand_id
1 'polypeptide(L)'
;IADITMNNELVDGQRQVGVLYGFDSSDRSTTVLSAIGLTGADAHKTEGGVNYYTSDALSNKLSTALTANATTVKNALETAVKNGGVAMSETDVTGHTSASDMEQGLYLVVETRVPENVTSTCNPFFVSLPMTTIDGAAWNYDVSVYPKNQTGNPNLEKTVRENKNSTGKHNGSLTDIKDSYAHTATASAGDVVDYQIISTLPTITSKASSLSEYTYADTMSKGIKYNKNDVAIEFFKDSGCTDKITTWAEDSGKFTVAYDDAQNIMTIRVTEAGLSEINEAATVYTDSVKR
;
A
#
# COMPACT_ATOMS: atom_id res chain seq x y z
N ILE A 1 9.26 -14.56 17.39
CA ILE A 1 9.31 -16.01 17.17
C ILE A 1 9.62 -16.67 18.50
N ALA A 2 8.89 -17.75 18.85
CA ALA A 2 9.03 -18.39 20.15
C ALA A 2 10.22 -19.35 20.21
N ASP A 3 10.58 -19.98 19.10
CA ASP A 3 11.63 -21.01 19.07
C ASP A 3 12.20 -21.21 17.66
N ILE A 4 13.42 -21.71 17.60
CA ILE A 4 14.10 -22.11 16.37
C ILE A 4 14.60 -23.53 16.53
N THR A 5 14.34 -24.37 15.56
CA THR A 5 14.84 -25.77 15.55
C THR A 5 15.35 -26.16 14.18
N MET A 6 16.26 -27.12 14.15
CA MET A 6 16.75 -27.68 12.89
C MET A 6 15.77 -28.71 12.34
N ASN A 7 15.51 -28.61 11.05
CA ASN A 7 14.82 -29.67 10.31
C ASN A 7 15.86 -30.72 9.91
N ASN A 8 15.79 -31.89 10.53
CA ASN A 8 16.69 -33.03 10.25
C ASN A 8 15.91 -34.25 9.74
N GLU A 9 14.73 -34.07 9.20
CA GLU A 9 13.89 -35.15 8.71
C GLU A 9 14.52 -35.85 7.50
N LEU A 10 14.30 -37.14 7.40
CA LEU A 10 14.64 -37.92 6.22
C LEU A 10 13.41 -38.05 5.33
N VAL A 11 13.45 -37.46 4.14
CA VAL A 11 12.45 -37.62 3.10
C VAL A 11 13.07 -38.40 1.94
N ASP A 12 12.49 -39.53 1.60
CA ASP A 12 13.01 -40.45 0.56
C ASP A 12 14.48 -40.83 0.73
N GLY A 13 14.89 -41.00 2.00
CA GLY A 13 16.26 -41.35 2.35
C GLY A 13 17.28 -40.19 2.28
N GLN A 14 16.83 -39.00 1.92
CA GLN A 14 17.67 -37.81 1.93
C GLN A 14 17.36 -36.94 3.13
N ARG A 15 18.39 -36.44 3.81
CA ARG A 15 18.24 -35.54 4.93
C ARG A 15 17.83 -34.17 4.43
N GLN A 16 16.65 -33.71 4.88
CA GLN A 16 16.23 -32.35 4.70
C GLN A 16 16.95 -31.46 5.73
N VAL A 17 17.85 -30.62 5.25
CA VAL A 17 18.58 -29.66 6.11
C VAL A 17 17.91 -28.30 5.99
N GLY A 18 17.49 -27.74 7.11
CA GLY A 18 16.85 -26.43 7.12
C GLY A 18 16.57 -25.97 8.54
N VAL A 19 16.03 -24.76 8.65
CA VAL A 19 15.62 -24.18 9.91
C VAL A 19 14.11 -24.08 9.94
N LEU A 20 13.51 -24.47 11.05
CA LEU A 20 12.09 -24.29 11.33
C LEU A 20 11.92 -23.23 12.39
N TYR A 21 10.91 -22.39 12.21
CA TYR A 21 10.58 -21.25 13.05
C TYR A 21 9.29 -21.53 13.81
N GLY A 22 9.37 -21.57 15.14
CA GLY A 22 8.28 -21.87 16.04
C GLY A 22 7.50 -20.62 16.41
N PHE A 23 6.18 -20.73 16.38
CA PHE A 23 5.25 -19.71 16.84
C PHE A 23 4.39 -20.28 17.97
N ASP A 24 4.42 -19.59 19.09
CA ASP A 24 3.60 -19.90 20.25
C ASP A 24 2.17 -19.34 20.10
N SER A 25 1.37 -19.49 21.13
CA SER A 25 0.00 -18.96 21.21
C SER A 25 -0.08 -17.52 21.72
N SER A 26 1.04 -16.78 21.77
CA SER A 26 1.02 -15.37 22.17
C SER A 26 0.20 -14.53 21.21
N ASP A 27 -0.38 -13.44 21.70
CA ASP A 27 -1.22 -12.53 20.90
C ASP A 27 -0.47 -12.00 19.67
N ARG A 28 0.83 -11.76 19.80
CA ARG A 28 1.68 -11.31 18.70
C ARG A 28 1.83 -12.37 17.62
N SER A 29 2.21 -13.59 18.02
CA SER A 29 2.32 -14.73 17.10
C SER A 29 0.99 -14.98 16.38
N THR A 30 -0.10 -15.01 17.13
CA THR A 30 -1.45 -15.20 16.59
C THR A 30 -1.84 -14.10 15.61
N THR A 31 -1.54 -12.84 15.92
CA THR A 31 -1.84 -11.71 15.04
C THR A 31 -1.05 -11.81 13.73
N VAL A 32 0.25 -12.10 13.79
CA VAL A 32 1.08 -12.24 12.58
C VAL A 32 0.60 -13.42 11.73
N LEU A 33 0.39 -14.60 12.32
CA LEU A 33 -0.05 -15.78 11.58
C LEU A 33 -1.42 -15.57 10.94
N SER A 34 -2.37 -14.97 11.67
CA SER A 34 -3.70 -14.65 11.15
C SER A 34 -3.64 -13.66 10.01
N ALA A 35 -2.81 -12.61 10.12
CA ALA A 35 -2.68 -11.58 9.09
C ALA A 35 -2.18 -12.15 7.75
N ILE A 36 -1.32 -13.18 7.80
CA ILE A 36 -0.79 -13.83 6.59
C ILE A 36 -1.55 -15.11 6.20
N GLY A 37 -2.62 -15.45 6.93
CA GLY A 37 -3.44 -16.63 6.63
C GLY A 37 -2.75 -17.96 6.90
N LEU A 38 -1.80 -18.02 7.85
CA LEU A 38 -1.18 -19.25 8.31
C LEU A 38 -1.94 -19.84 9.49
N THR A 39 -2.14 -21.15 9.44
CA THR A 39 -2.85 -21.94 10.47
C THR A 39 -1.97 -23.09 10.96
N GLY A 40 -2.38 -23.78 12.02
CA GLY A 40 -1.71 -25.00 12.47
C GLY A 40 -1.69 -26.12 11.42
N ALA A 41 -2.62 -26.11 10.47
CA ALA A 41 -2.65 -27.08 9.36
C ALA A 41 -1.51 -26.84 8.33
N ASP A 42 -0.98 -25.63 8.28
CA ASP A 42 0.16 -25.27 7.42
C ASP A 42 1.52 -25.55 8.11
N ALA A 43 1.50 -25.94 9.39
CA ALA A 43 2.73 -26.20 10.13
C ALA A 43 3.48 -27.43 9.57
N HIS A 44 4.79 -27.30 9.45
CA HIS A 44 5.66 -28.42 9.10
C HIS A 44 5.65 -29.50 10.20
N LYS A 45 5.67 -29.07 11.48
CA LYS A 45 5.45 -29.91 12.65
C LYS A 45 4.83 -29.10 13.79
N THR A 46 4.22 -29.81 14.74
CA THR A 46 3.76 -29.23 16.02
C THR A 46 4.40 -30.03 17.17
N GLU A 47 5.05 -29.33 18.09
CA GLU A 47 5.73 -29.93 19.23
C GLU A 47 5.59 -29.02 20.46
N GLY A 48 5.20 -29.59 21.61
CA GLY A 48 5.08 -28.82 22.85
C GLY A 48 4.05 -27.65 22.80
N GLY A 49 3.07 -27.71 21.89
CA GLY A 49 2.10 -26.61 21.69
C GLY A 49 2.63 -25.49 20.79
N VAL A 50 3.81 -25.63 20.21
CA VAL A 50 4.41 -24.70 19.26
C VAL A 50 4.25 -25.24 17.84
N ASN A 51 3.77 -24.41 16.91
CA ASN A 51 3.70 -24.73 15.50
C ASN A 51 4.98 -24.24 14.80
N TYR A 52 5.63 -25.12 14.07
CA TYR A 52 6.87 -24.82 13.36
C TYR A 52 6.65 -24.75 11.87
N TYR A 53 7.15 -23.68 11.25
CA TYR A 53 7.01 -23.40 9.82
C TYR A 53 8.38 -23.23 9.17
N THR A 54 8.48 -23.54 7.88
CA THR A 54 9.66 -23.21 7.08
C THR A 54 9.64 -21.71 6.70
N SER A 55 10.81 -21.15 6.40
CA SER A 55 10.91 -19.77 5.87
C SER A 55 10.10 -19.58 4.59
N ASP A 56 10.08 -20.60 3.73
CA ASP A 56 9.34 -20.56 2.46
C ASP A 56 7.83 -20.51 2.69
N ALA A 57 7.31 -21.30 3.62
CA ALA A 57 5.88 -21.27 3.97
C ALA A 57 5.48 -19.89 4.49
N LEU A 58 6.27 -19.30 5.37
CA LEU A 58 6.05 -17.97 5.92
C LEU A 58 6.09 -16.88 4.83
N SER A 59 7.13 -16.90 4.00
CA SER A 59 7.32 -15.90 2.94
C SER A 59 6.26 -16.01 1.84
N ASN A 60 5.92 -17.23 1.43
CA ASN A 60 4.89 -17.45 0.40
C ASN A 60 3.50 -17.02 0.88
N LYS A 61 3.14 -17.33 2.13
CA LYS A 61 1.85 -16.90 2.70
C LYS A 61 1.79 -15.39 2.87
N LEU A 62 2.86 -14.76 3.35
CA LEU A 62 2.94 -13.30 3.42
C LEU A 62 2.79 -12.67 2.04
N SER A 63 3.50 -13.16 1.03
CA SER A 63 3.38 -12.66 -0.35
C SER A 63 1.97 -12.82 -0.91
N THR A 64 1.33 -13.97 -0.68
CA THR A 64 -0.04 -14.25 -1.12
C THR A 64 -1.04 -13.32 -0.43
N ALA A 65 -0.93 -13.15 0.88
CA ALA A 65 -1.79 -12.26 1.65
C ALA A 65 -1.66 -10.80 1.22
N LEU A 66 -0.43 -10.32 1.01
CA LEU A 66 -0.16 -8.97 0.51
C LEU A 66 -0.69 -8.75 -0.91
N THR A 67 -0.64 -9.76 -1.77
CA THR A 67 -1.23 -9.69 -3.11
C THR A 67 -2.74 -9.59 -3.05
N ALA A 68 -3.37 -10.30 -2.11
CA ALA A 68 -4.83 -10.29 -1.95
C ALA A 68 -5.35 -8.99 -1.32
N ASN A 69 -4.69 -8.49 -0.27
CA ASN A 69 -5.06 -7.24 0.41
C ASN A 69 -3.88 -6.64 1.19
N ALA A 70 -3.02 -5.91 0.50
CA ALA A 70 -1.82 -5.31 1.09
C ALA A 70 -2.13 -4.39 2.27
N THR A 71 -3.16 -3.57 2.18
CA THR A 71 -3.49 -2.58 3.20
C THR A 71 -3.91 -3.23 4.52
N THR A 72 -4.84 -4.19 4.47
CA THR A 72 -5.28 -4.91 5.67
C THR A 72 -4.13 -5.67 6.31
N VAL A 73 -3.31 -6.36 5.50
CA VAL A 73 -2.16 -7.13 6.01
C VAL A 73 -1.12 -6.20 6.63
N LYS A 74 -0.76 -5.10 5.97
CA LYS A 74 0.19 -4.11 6.52
C LYS A 74 -0.28 -3.54 7.85
N ASN A 75 -1.54 -3.11 7.94
CA ASN A 75 -2.12 -2.54 9.17
C ASN A 75 -2.12 -3.54 10.33
N ALA A 76 -2.46 -4.81 10.06
CA ALA A 76 -2.42 -5.87 11.07
C ALA A 76 -1.00 -6.15 11.55
N LEU A 77 -0.03 -6.24 10.63
CA LEU A 77 1.37 -6.47 10.95
C LEU A 77 2.00 -5.27 11.69
N GLU A 78 1.68 -4.05 11.29
CA GLU A 78 2.09 -2.83 11.97
C GLU A 78 1.58 -2.80 13.43
N THR A 79 0.32 -3.17 13.64
CA THR A 79 -0.25 -3.29 14.98
C THR A 79 0.49 -4.33 15.82
N ALA A 80 0.81 -5.49 15.23
CA ALA A 80 1.56 -6.54 15.91
C ALA A 80 2.96 -6.09 16.34
N VAL A 81 3.69 -5.35 15.49
CA VAL A 81 5.04 -4.87 15.81
C VAL A 81 5.05 -3.71 16.79
N LYS A 82 4.06 -2.81 16.75
CA LYS A 82 3.94 -1.71 17.72
C LYS A 82 3.74 -2.22 19.14
N ASN A 83 3.12 -3.37 19.32
CA ASN A 83 2.85 -3.99 20.63
C ASN A 83 4.05 -4.79 21.20
N GLY A 84 5.28 -4.46 20.80
CA GLY A 84 6.49 -5.04 21.40
C GLY A 84 7.56 -5.45 20.38
N GLY A 85 7.56 -4.84 19.20
CA GLY A 85 8.68 -4.95 18.27
C GLY A 85 9.90 -4.14 18.72
N VAL A 86 11.05 -4.43 18.14
CA VAL A 86 12.24 -3.59 18.25
C VAL A 86 12.10 -2.45 17.23
N ALA A 87 12.01 -1.23 17.72
CA ALA A 87 12.03 -0.07 16.84
C ALA A 87 13.47 0.15 16.35
N MET A 88 13.65 0.16 15.05
CA MET A 88 14.88 0.67 14.44
C MET A 88 14.82 2.21 14.40
N SER A 89 15.96 2.87 14.54
CA SER A 89 16.07 4.32 14.39
C SER A 89 15.67 4.74 12.97
N GLU A 90 15.35 6.02 12.80
CA GLU A 90 15.24 6.60 11.46
C GLU A 90 16.55 6.42 10.70
N THR A 91 16.47 6.27 9.40
CA THR A 91 17.65 6.21 8.54
C THR A 91 18.47 7.49 8.68
N ASP A 92 19.77 7.34 8.63
CA ASP A 92 20.68 8.47 8.57
C ASP A 92 20.56 9.22 7.23
N VAL A 93 21.36 10.28 7.06
CA VAL A 93 21.38 11.09 5.82
C VAL A 93 21.78 10.29 4.56
N THR A 94 22.35 9.11 4.75
CA THR A 94 22.72 8.20 3.64
C THR A 94 21.65 7.15 3.38
N GLY A 95 20.56 7.15 4.15
CA GLY A 95 19.46 6.21 4.03
C GLY A 95 19.72 4.86 4.69
N HIS A 96 20.70 4.78 5.61
CA HIS A 96 21.03 3.55 6.32
C HIS A 96 20.52 3.58 7.77
N THR A 97 20.13 2.42 8.26
CA THR A 97 19.92 2.17 9.69
C THR A 97 20.47 0.78 10.01
N SER A 98 20.85 0.57 11.25
CA SER A 98 21.39 -0.71 11.70
C SER A 98 20.85 -1.08 13.07
N ALA A 99 20.82 -2.37 13.36
CA ALA A 99 20.60 -2.89 14.69
C ALA A 99 21.72 -3.89 14.98
N SER A 100 22.37 -3.76 16.15
CA SER A 100 23.41 -4.70 16.63
C SER A 100 22.85 -5.56 17.75
N ASP A 101 23.61 -6.61 18.09
CA ASP A 101 23.33 -7.50 19.21
C ASP A 101 21.94 -8.18 19.13
N MET A 102 21.47 -8.40 17.92
CA MET A 102 20.24 -9.11 17.66
C MET A 102 20.43 -10.61 17.93
N GLU A 103 19.50 -11.21 18.65
CA GLU A 103 19.46 -12.65 18.85
C GLU A 103 19.25 -13.39 17.53
N GLN A 104 19.69 -14.64 17.46
CA GLN A 104 19.41 -15.48 16.30
C GLN A 104 17.90 -15.73 16.18
N GLY A 105 17.35 -15.56 14.99
CA GLY A 105 15.91 -15.69 14.81
C GLY A 105 15.41 -15.34 13.43
N LEU A 106 14.09 -15.39 13.27
CA LEU A 106 13.38 -14.85 12.13
C LEU A 106 12.71 -13.54 12.55
N TYR A 107 12.98 -12.50 11.83
CA TYR A 107 12.47 -11.17 12.08
C TYR A 107 11.49 -10.78 10.98
N LEU A 108 10.34 -10.25 11.37
CA LEU A 108 9.43 -9.57 10.47
C LEU A 108 9.78 -8.08 10.47
N VAL A 109 10.12 -7.57 9.30
CA VAL A 109 10.42 -6.15 9.09
C VAL A 109 9.17 -5.46 8.54
N VAL A 110 8.73 -4.40 9.22
CA VAL A 110 7.56 -3.61 8.84
C VAL A 110 7.93 -2.14 8.88
N GLU A 111 7.67 -1.42 7.80
CA GLU A 111 7.80 0.03 7.77
C GLU A 111 6.58 0.65 8.48
N THR A 112 6.83 1.38 9.57
CA THR A 112 5.79 1.97 10.43
C THR A 112 5.71 3.48 10.32
N ARG A 113 6.65 4.09 9.59
CA ARG A 113 6.72 5.54 9.38
C ARG A 113 7.11 5.81 7.94
N VAL A 114 6.29 6.56 7.26
CA VAL A 114 6.42 6.86 5.83
C VAL A 114 6.74 8.35 5.67
N PRO A 115 7.89 8.73 5.10
CA PRO A 115 8.18 10.12 4.73
C PRO A 115 7.19 10.65 3.69
N GLU A 116 6.94 11.97 3.72
CA GLU A 116 5.96 12.62 2.83
C GLU A 116 6.26 12.46 1.32
N ASN A 117 7.52 12.24 0.96
CA ASN A 117 7.94 12.04 -0.42
C ASN A 117 7.88 10.59 -0.89
N VAL A 118 7.44 9.67 -0.06
CA VAL A 118 7.29 8.26 -0.41
C VAL A 118 5.88 8.03 -0.95
N THR A 119 5.78 7.62 -2.20
CA THR A 119 4.51 7.36 -2.89
C THR A 119 4.08 5.90 -2.82
N SER A 120 5.04 4.99 -2.59
CA SER A 120 4.77 3.57 -2.37
C SER A 120 5.78 2.99 -1.40
N THR A 121 5.28 2.33 -0.36
CA THR A 121 6.10 1.73 0.70
C THR A 121 6.53 0.31 0.38
N CYS A 122 7.68 -0.10 0.91
CA CYS A 122 8.09 -1.49 0.88
C CYS A 122 7.05 -2.38 1.57
N ASN A 123 6.79 -3.55 1.00
CA ASN A 123 5.97 -4.54 1.68
C ASN A 123 6.74 -5.15 2.87
N PRO A 124 6.04 -5.55 3.94
CA PRO A 124 6.63 -6.32 5.01
C PRO A 124 7.30 -7.59 4.49
N PHE A 125 8.42 -7.97 5.09
CA PHE A 125 9.17 -9.15 4.69
C PHE A 125 9.86 -9.82 5.89
N PHE A 126 10.22 -11.08 5.75
CA PHE A 126 10.95 -11.82 6.76
C PHE A 126 12.44 -11.79 6.48
N VAL A 127 13.24 -11.71 7.56
CA VAL A 127 14.70 -11.80 7.55
C VAL A 127 15.12 -12.80 8.62
N SER A 128 15.90 -13.79 8.26
CA SER A 128 16.51 -14.70 9.23
C SER A 128 17.90 -14.20 9.65
N LEU A 129 18.22 -14.31 10.92
CA LEU A 129 19.54 -14.06 11.47
C LEU A 129 20.05 -15.34 12.16
N PRO A 130 21.15 -15.92 11.70
CA PRO A 130 21.90 -15.59 10.48
C PRO A 130 21.16 -16.00 9.21
N MET A 131 21.57 -15.46 8.08
CA MET A 131 21.21 -15.95 6.75
C MET A 131 22.28 -16.90 6.23
N THR A 132 21.91 -17.79 5.30
CA THR A 132 22.91 -18.55 4.54
C THR A 132 23.59 -17.63 3.50
N THR A 133 24.87 -17.86 3.26
CA THR A 133 25.55 -17.22 2.10
C THR A 133 24.92 -17.69 0.79
N ILE A 134 25.10 -16.91 -0.29
CA ILE A 134 24.50 -17.18 -1.60
C ILE A 134 24.84 -18.57 -2.13
N ASP A 135 26.03 -19.07 -1.83
CA ASP A 135 26.48 -20.42 -2.18
C ASP A 135 26.00 -21.52 -1.20
N GLY A 136 25.31 -21.12 -0.12
CA GLY A 136 24.83 -22.04 0.91
C GLY A 136 25.90 -22.66 1.80
N ALA A 137 27.17 -22.24 1.66
CA ALA A 137 28.32 -22.87 2.31
C ALA A 137 28.57 -22.37 3.74
N ALA A 138 28.07 -21.20 4.11
CA ALA A 138 28.34 -20.57 5.40
C ALA A 138 27.12 -19.78 5.93
N TRP A 139 27.18 -19.45 7.23
CA TRP A 139 26.25 -18.54 7.86
C TRP A 139 26.77 -17.10 7.82
N ASN A 140 25.91 -16.18 7.38
CA ASN A 140 26.17 -14.76 7.40
C ASN A 140 25.45 -14.13 8.59
N TYR A 141 26.21 -13.56 9.51
CA TYR A 141 25.71 -12.86 10.70
C TYR A 141 25.61 -11.35 10.51
N ASP A 142 26.24 -10.81 9.47
CA ASP A 142 26.12 -9.41 9.08
C ASP A 142 25.18 -9.28 7.87
N VAL A 143 23.89 -9.26 8.16
CA VAL A 143 22.83 -9.30 7.14
C VAL A 143 22.44 -7.90 6.74
N SER A 144 22.63 -7.56 5.47
CA SER A 144 22.15 -6.33 4.87
C SER A 144 20.89 -6.58 4.04
N VAL A 145 19.87 -5.76 4.26
CA VAL A 145 18.63 -5.78 3.48
C VAL A 145 18.39 -4.40 2.86
N TYR A 146 17.80 -4.37 1.69
CA TYR A 146 17.61 -3.15 0.89
C TYR A 146 16.12 -2.96 0.57
N PRO A 147 15.30 -2.49 1.54
CA PRO A 147 13.91 -2.16 1.29
C PRO A 147 13.82 -1.06 0.22
N LYS A 148 12.90 -1.18 -0.71
CA LYS A 148 12.74 -0.22 -1.79
C LYS A 148 11.38 0.47 -1.67
N ASN A 149 11.43 1.73 -1.30
CA ASN A 149 10.31 2.63 -1.41
C ASN A 149 10.34 3.34 -2.75
N GLN A 150 9.18 3.70 -3.27
CA GLN A 150 9.09 4.59 -4.40
C GLN A 150 8.88 6.01 -3.89
N THR A 151 9.67 6.92 -4.45
CA THR A 151 9.57 8.35 -4.15
C THR A 151 9.13 9.10 -5.39
N GLY A 152 8.42 10.17 -5.22
CA GLY A 152 7.99 11.05 -6.29
C GLY A 152 6.87 11.96 -5.80
N ASN A 153 6.67 13.07 -6.48
CA ASN A 153 5.49 13.90 -6.27
C ASN A 153 4.45 13.47 -7.29
N PRO A 154 3.23 13.10 -6.87
CA PRO A 154 2.14 12.91 -7.82
C PRO A 154 1.97 14.20 -8.60
N ASN A 155 1.90 14.12 -9.92
CA ASN A 155 1.50 15.26 -10.71
C ASN A 155 0.01 15.51 -10.45
N LEU A 156 -0.36 16.74 -10.09
CA LEU A 156 -1.72 17.11 -9.82
C LEU A 156 -2.06 18.37 -10.59
N GLU A 157 -3.10 18.29 -11.38
CA GLU A 157 -3.66 19.41 -12.14
C GLU A 157 -5.13 19.60 -11.77
N LYS A 158 -5.50 20.81 -11.36
CA LYS A 158 -6.89 21.18 -11.08
C LYS A 158 -7.38 22.17 -12.13
N THR A 159 -8.49 21.83 -12.74
CA THR A 159 -9.14 22.64 -13.77
C THR A 159 -10.62 22.83 -13.45
N VAL A 160 -11.24 23.79 -14.09
CA VAL A 160 -12.64 24.18 -13.91
C VAL A 160 -13.30 24.43 -15.24
N ARG A 161 -14.60 24.15 -15.33
CA ARG A 161 -15.44 24.59 -16.46
C ARG A 161 -16.80 25.09 -15.95
N GLU A 162 -17.47 25.88 -16.75
CA GLU A 162 -18.84 26.24 -16.50
C GLU A 162 -19.75 25.04 -16.76
N ASN A 163 -20.68 24.76 -15.83
CA ASN A 163 -21.64 23.68 -16.03
C ASN A 163 -22.68 24.11 -17.07
N LYS A 164 -23.07 23.19 -17.96
CA LYS A 164 -24.09 23.43 -18.99
C LYS A 164 -25.46 23.90 -18.47
N ASN A 165 -25.75 23.70 -17.20
CA ASN A 165 -26.97 24.11 -16.53
C ASN A 165 -26.80 25.43 -15.77
N SER A 166 -25.62 26.07 -15.87
CA SER A 166 -25.36 27.37 -15.26
C SER A 166 -26.28 28.44 -15.89
N THR A 167 -26.72 29.39 -15.06
CA THR A 167 -27.53 30.52 -15.48
C THR A 167 -26.70 31.76 -15.80
N GLY A 168 -25.38 31.68 -15.63
CA GLY A 168 -24.44 32.76 -15.87
C GLY A 168 -24.27 33.09 -17.34
N LYS A 169 -23.54 34.19 -17.59
CA LYS A 169 -23.15 34.59 -18.94
C LYS A 169 -21.89 33.83 -19.34
N HIS A 170 -22.00 33.04 -20.39
CA HIS A 170 -20.90 32.29 -20.94
C HIS A 170 -20.21 33.03 -22.08
N ASN A 171 -18.89 32.90 -22.17
CA ASN A 171 -18.14 33.31 -23.35
C ASN A 171 -18.12 32.16 -24.36
N GLY A 172 -19.13 32.08 -25.22
CA GLY A 172 -19.23 31.03 -26.21
C GLY A 172 -20.52 30.20 -26.13
N SER A 173 -20.57 29.14 -26.93
CA SER A 173 -21.69 28.21 -26.94
C SER A 173 -21.54 27.20 -25.78
N LEU A 174 -22.68 26.82 -25.15
CA LEU A 174 -22.67 25.75 -24.14
C LEU A 174 -22.16 24.41 -24.67
N THR A 175 -22.21 24.20 -25.98
CA THR A 175 -21.62 23.02 -26.62
C THR A 175 -20.10 23.06 -26.66
N ASP A 176 -19.51 24.24 -26.69
CA ASP A 176 -18.05 24.43 -26.72
C ASP A 176 -17.45 24.32 -25.31
N ILE A 177 -18.26 24.50 -24.27
CA ILE A 177 -17.86 24.42 -22.86
C ILE A 177 -17.78 22.99 -22.37
N LYS A 178 -18.53 22.08 -22.98
CA LYS A 178 -18.74 20.71 -22.52
C LYS A 178 -17.44 19.92 -22.32
N ASP A 179 -16.42 20.20 -23.11
CA ASP A 179 -15.18 19.45 -23.14
C ASP A 179 -13.92 20.28 -22.81
N SER A 180 -14.10 21.58 -22.50
CA SER A 180 -12.98 22.49 -22.24
C SER A 180 -12.85 22.84 -20.76
N TYR A 181 -12.16 21.99 -20.01
CA TYR A 181 -11.66 22.37 -18.70
C TYR A 181 -10.46 23.31 -18.87
N ALA A 182 -10.41 24.36 -18.06
CA ALA A 182 -9.34 25.35 -18.07
C ALA A 182 -8.96 25.75 -16.63
N HIS A 183 -7.86 26.48 -16.47
CA HIS A 183 -7.46 26.97 -15.15
C HIS A 183 -8.36 28.10 -14.63
N THR A 184 -9.18 28.66 -15.48
CA THR A 184 -10.15 29.73 -15.11
C THR A 184 -11.49 29.52 -15.81
N ALA A 185 -12.56 29.86 -15.12
CA ALA A 185 -13.91 29.92 -15.68
C ALA A 185 -14.62 31.19 -15.19
N THR A 186 -15.65 31.64 -15.91
CA THR A 186 -16.50 32.74 -15.52
C THR A 186 -17.78 32.18 -14.88
N ALA A 187 -18.15 32.70 -13.72
CA ALA A 187 -19.38 32.29 -13.04
C ALA A 187 -20.04 33.47 -12.35
N SER A 188 -21.36 33.46 -12.27
CA SER A 188 -22.19 34.41 -11.52
C SER A 188 -22.70 33.77 -10.23
N ALA A 189 -23.19 34.57 -9.31
CA ALA A 189 -23.79 34.05 -8.09
C ALA A 189 -24.97 33.12 -8.40
N GLY A 190 -24.91 31.89 -7.88
CA GLY A 190 -25.91 30.85 -8.12
C GLY A 190 -25.58 29.89 -9.27
N ASP A 191 -24.50 30.16 -10.02
CA ASP A 191 -24.06 29.25 -11.08
C ASP A 191 -23.35 28.01 -10.49
N VAL A 192 -23.42 26.93 -11.24
CA VAL A 192 -22.68 25.68 -10.94
C VAL A 192 -21.47 25.61 -11.87
N VAL A 193 -20.33 25.30 -11.30
CA VAL A 193 -19.08 25.04 -12.01
C VAL A 193 -18.60 23.64 -11.72
N ASP A 194 -18.09 22.94 -12.72
CA ASP A 194 -17.52 21.62 -12.57
C ASP A 194 -15.99 21.74 -12.38
N TYR A 195 -15.48 21.02 -11.41
CA TYR A 195 -14.04 20.90 -11.18
C TYR A 195 -13.55 19.52 -11.60
N GLN A 196 -12.36 19.49 -12.16
CA GLN A 196 -11.62 18.28 -12.47
C GLN A 196 -10.25 18.33 -11.81
N ILE A 197 -9.88 17.28 -11.13
CA ILE A 197 -8.54 17.08 -10.57
C ILE A 197 -7.94 15.85 -11.25
N ILE A 198 -6.87 16.05 -12.00
CA ILE A 198 -6.12 14.98 -12.66
C ILE A 198 -4.84 14.75 -11.88
N SER A 199 -4.57 13.51 -11.54
CA SER A 199 -3.29 13.09 -10.96
C SER A 199 -2.81 11.80 -11.58
N THR A 200 -1.49 11.62 -11.59
CA THR A 200 -0.87 10.39 -12.06
C THR A 200 -0.60 9.50 -10.86
N LEU A 201 -1.14 8.29 -10.88
CA LEU A 201 -0.80 7.27 -9.89
C LEU A 201 0.68 6.91 -9.99
N PRO A 202 1.38 6.71 -8.87
CA PRO A 202 2.76 6.26 -8.91
C PRO A 202 2.86 4.90 -9.59
N THR A 203 3.86 4.74 -10.45
CA THR A 203 4.15 3.45 -11.07
C THR A 203 4.76 2.50 -10.05
N ILE A 204 4.06 1.43 -9.71
CA ILE A 204 4.57 0.40 -8.80
C ILE A 204 5.42 -0.58 -9.62
N THR A 205 6.75 -0.46 -9.51
CA THR A 205 7.71 -1.25 -10.30
C THR A 205 8.17 -2.53 -9.62
N SER A 206 7.75 -2.76 -8.39
CA SER A 206 8.16 -3.93 -7.59
C SER A 206 6.95 -4.57 -6.92
N LYS A 207 6.87 -5.91 -6.99
CA LYS A 207 5.89 -6.68 -6.21
C LYS A 207 6.10 -6.54 -4.69
N ALA A 208 7.25 -6.02 -4.26
CA ALA A 208 7.56 -5.74 -2.87
C ALA A 208 7.07 -4.36 -2.39
N SER A 209 6.34 -3.62 -3.21
CA SER A 209 5.81 -2.30 -2.87
C SER A 209 4.30 -2.24 -3.12
N SER A 210 3.60 -1.42 -2.35
CA SER A 210 2.17 -1.15 -2.53
C SER A 210 1.80 0.22 -2.00
N LEU A 211 0.80 0.82 -2.62
CA LEU A 211 0.21 2.07 -2.16
C LEU A 211 -0.56 1.81 -0.85
N SER A 212 -0.23 2.54 0.21
CA SER A 212 -0.85 2.40 1.53
C SER A 212 -1.87 3.48 1.85
N GLU A 213 -1.78 4.63 1.19
CA GLU A 213 -2.71 5.74 1.33
C GLU A 213 -2.82 6.51 0.00
N TYR A 214 -4.03 6.96 -0.31
CA TYR A 214 -4.28 7.87 -1.42
C TYR A 214 -5.41 8.82 -1.02
N THR A 215 -5.06 10.08 -0.84
CA THR A 215 -5.96 11.10 -0.29
C THR A 215 -5.82 12.39 -1.11
N TYR A 216 -6.95 12.99 -1.47
CA TYR A 216 -7.03 14.34 -2.00
C TYR A 216 -7.60 15.26 -0.94
N ALA A 217 -7.03 16.45 -0.81
CA ALA A 217 -7.62 17.54 -0.05
C ALA A 217 -7.74 18.76 -0.96
N ASP A 218 -8.94 19.29 -1.06
CA ASP A 218 -9.23 20.46 -1.87
C ASP A 218 -9.86 21.55 -1.02
N THR A 219 -9.35 22.77 -1.16
CA THR A 219 -9.87 23.96 -0.45
C THR A 219 -10.46 24.92 -1.45
N MET A 220 -11.77 25.16 -1.34
CA MET A 220 -12.46 26.12 -2.18
C MET A 220 -12.26 27.54 -1.69
N SER A 221 -12.15 28.47 -2.62
CA SER A 221 -12.13 29.90 -2.33
C SER A 221 -13.42 30.36 -1.68
N LYS A 222 -13.35 31.46 -0.92
CA LYS A 222 -14.50 32.07 -0.29
C LYS A 222 -15.56 32.42 -1.34
N GLY A 223 -16.80 32.03 -1.08
CA GLY A 223 -17.94 32.29 -1.97
C GLY A 223 -18.33 31.12 -2.86
N ILE A 224 -17.47 30.10 -2.96
CA ILE A 224 -17.76 28.82 -3.63
C ILE A 224 -18.08 27.76 -2.58
N LYS A 225 -19.07 26.90 -2.85
CA LYS A 225 -19.46 25.80 -2.00
C LYS A 225 -19.46 24.49 -2.78
N TYR A 226 -19.11 23.40 -2.12
CA TYR A 226 -19.21 22.07 -2.70
C TYR A 226 -20.66 21.65 -2.92
N ASN A 227 -20.93 21.08 -4.09
CA ASN A 227 -22.15 20.35 -4.36
C ASN A 227 -21.96 18.92 -3.84
N LYS A 228 -22.44 18.67 -2.62
CA LYS A 228 -22.19 17.40 -1.91
C LYS A 228 -22.86 16.23 -2.63
N ASN A 229 -22.28 15.04 -2.50
CA ASN A 229 -22.72 13.78 -3.11
C ASN A 229 -22.67 13.78 -4.65
N ASP A 230 -21.66 14.46 -5.21
CA ASP A 230 -21.47 14.57 -6.66
C ASP A 230 -19.99 14.40 -7.02
N VAL A 231 -19.34 13.43 -6.40
CA VAL A 231 -17.94 13.08 -6.62
C VAL A 231 -17.83 11.73 -7.31
N ALA A 232 -17.06 11.66 -8.38
CA ALA A 232 -16.68 10.42 -9.04
C ALA A 232 -15.17 10.38 -9.26
N ILE A 233 -14.58 9.18 -9.15
CA ILE A 233 -13.19 8.96 -9.49
C ILE A 233 -13.15 8.09 -10.74
N GLU A 234 -12.46 8.55 -11.75
CA GLU A 234 -12.28 7.84 -13.01
C GLU A 234 -10.82 7.45 -13.19
N PHE A 235 -10.58 6.24 -13.66
CA PHE A 235 -9.24 5.73 -13.92
C PHE A 235 -9.03 5.53 -15.41
N PHE A 236 -7.87 5.93 -15.89
CA PHE A 236 -7.49 5.87 -17.30
C PHE A 236 -6.11 5.22 -17.45
N LYS A 237 -5.83 4.62 -18.61
CA LYS A 237 -4.53 4.03 -18.92
C LYS A 237 -3.50 5.06 -19.40
N ASP A 238 -3.97 6.20 -19.87
CA ASP A 238 -3.16 7.22 -20.52
C ASP A 238 -3.32 8.58 -19.82
N SER A 239 -2.30 9.40 -19.92
CA SER A 239 -2.27 10.75 -19.34
C SER A 239 -3.25 11.74 -19.99
N GLY A 240 -3.75 11.43 -21.18
CA GLY A 240 -4.76 12.21 -21.87
C GLY A 240 -6.20 11.90 -21.43
N CYS A 241 -6.36 10.94 -20.50
CA CYS A 241 -7.67 10.50 -20.00
C CYS A 241 -8.64 10.07 -21.11
N THR A 242 -8.14 9.35 -22.12
CA THR A 242 -8.92 8.90 -23.27
C THR A 242 -9.30 7.41 -23.21
N ASP A 243 -8.46 6.56 -22.63
CA ASP A 243 -8.69 5.12 -22.48
C ASP A 243 -9.13 4.80 -21.03
N LYS A 244 -10.45 4.92 -20.79
CA LYS A 244 -11.01 4.71 -19.46
C LYS A 244 -10.98 3.25 -19.04
N ILE A 245 -10.50 2.99 -17.82
CA ILE A 245 -10.48 1.67 -17.18
C ILE A 245 -11.76 1.45 -16.41
N THR A 246 -12.09 2.35 -15.47
CA THR A 246 -13.24 2.22 -14.58
C THR A 246 -13.66 3.58 -14.01
N THR A 247 -14.85 3.62 -13.44
CA THR A 247 -15.37 4.75 -12.69
C THR A 247 -15.85 4.27 -11.33
N TRP A 248 -15.44 4.95 -10.25
CA TRP A 248 -15.98 4.76 -8.92
C TRP A 248 -16.95 5.89 -8.60
N ALA A 249 -18.20 5.54 -8.36
CA ALA A 249 -19.20 6.47 -7.82
C ALA A 249 -19.01 6.63 -6.30
N GLU A 250 -19.55 7.68 -5.73
CA GLU A 250 -19.39 7.99 -4.30
C GLU A 250 -19.95 6.90 -3.38
N ASP A 251 -20.95 6.17 -3.82
CA ASP A 251 -21.56 5.02 -3.12
C ASP A 251 -20.84 3.68 -3.35
N SER A 252 -19.75 3.67 -4.10
CA SER A 252 -19.00 2.43 -4.43
C SER A 252 -18.33 1.75 -3.24
N GLY A 253 -18.17 2.47 -2.11
CA GLY A 253 -17.41 2.00 -0.96
C GLY A 253 -15.89 2.01 -1.15
N LYS A 254 -15.38 2.44 -2.32
CA LYS A 254 -13.95 2.45 -2.64
C LYS A 254 -13.25 3.73 -2.22
N PHE A 255 -13.99 4.77 -1.93
CA PHE A 255 -13.51 6.01 -1.33
C PHE A 255 -14.56 6.61 -0.41
N THR A 256 -14.15 7.54 0.43
CA THR A 256 -15.02 8.37 1.27
C THR A 256 -14.79 9.83 0.97
N VAL A 257 -15.84 10.64 1.10
CA VAL A 257 -15.77 12.08 0.96
C VAL A 257 -16.18 12.73 2.28
N ALA A 258 -15.34 13.59 2.80
CA ALA A 258 -15.61 14.39 4.00
C ALA A 258 -15.56 15.88 3.65
N TYR A 259 -16.47 16.65 4.23
CA TYR A 259 -16.58 18.10 4.03
C TYR A 259 -16.42 18.83 5.36
N ASP A 260 -15.47 19.76 5.42
CA ASP A 260 -15.37 20.75 6.48
C ASP A 260 -15.96 22.07 5.96
N ASP A 261 -17.22 22.31 6.28
CA ASP A 261 -17.93 23.51 5.83
C ASP A 261 -17.38 24.80 6.47
N ALA A 262 -16.72 24.71 7.62
CA ALA A 262 -16.15 25.88 8.31
C ALA A 262 -14.88 26.37 7.62
N GLN A 263 -14.07 25.44 7.14
CA GLN A 263 -12.83 25.73 6.42
C GLN A 263 -13.00 25.66 4.89
N ASN A 264 -14.15 25.22 4.42
CA ASN A 264 -14.46 24.98 3.00
C ASN A 264 -13.47 23.99 2.35
N ILE A 265 -13.21 22.89 3.06
CA ILE A 265 -12.30 21.82 2.63
C ILE A 265 -13.11 20.56 2.31
N MET A 266 -12.83 19.95 1.18
CA MET A 266 -13.25 18.60 0.83
C MET A 266 -12.05 17.66 0.91
N THR A 267 -12.23 16.53 1.58
CA THR A 267 -11.21 15.46 1.63
C THR A 267 -11.80 14.19 1.02
N ILE A 268 -11.14 13.66 0.01
CA ILE A 268 -11.44 12.38 -0.61
C ILE A 268 -10.37 11.40 -0.20
N ARG A 269 -10.74 10.33 0.50
CA ARG A 269 -9.82 9.29 0.94
C ARG A 269 -10.20 7.96 0.30
N VAL A 270 -9.26 7.32 -0.38
CA VAL A 270 -9.43 5.96 -0.91
C VAL A 270 -9.45 4.98 0.26
N THR A 271 -10.44 4.08 0.28
CA THR A 271 -10.60 3.05 1.32
C THR A 271 -9.64 1.88 1.09
N GLU A 272 -9.56 0.95 2.04
CA GLU A 272 -8.80 -0.30 1.86
C GLU A 272 -9.25 -1.06 0.61
N ALA A 273 -10.55 -1.13 0.34
CA ALA A 273 -11.07 -1.80 -0.84
C ALA A 273 -10.61 -1.12 -2.15
N GLY A 274 -10.59 0.22 -2.16
CA GLY A 274 -10.08 0.98 -3.30
C GLY A 274 -8.56 0.82 -3.47
N LEU A 275 -7.79 0.89 -2.38
CA LEU A 275 -6.34 0.69 -2.42
C LEU A 275 -5.97 -0.72 -2.89
N SER A 276 -6.73 -1.74 -2.47
CA SER A 276 -6.53 -3.12 -2.93
C SER A 276 -6.68 -3.23 -4.45
N GLU A 277 -7.74 -2.64 -5.02
CA GLU A 277 -7.98 -2.64 -6.46
C GLU A 277 -6.89 -1.89 -7.24
N ILE A 278 -6.44 -0.74 -6.75
CA ILE A 278 -5.33 0.01 -7.36
C ILE A 278 -4.04 -0.83 -7.34
N ASN A 279 -3.71 -1.42 -6.21
CA ASN A 279 -2.49 -2.22 -6.04
C ASN A 279 -2.51 -3.48 -6.90
N GLU A 280 -3.66 -4.14 -7.01
CA GLU A 280 -3.84 -5.31 -7.89
C GLU A 280 -3.65 -4.93 -9.36
N ALA A 281 -4.26 -3.85 -9.81
CA ALA A 281 -4.12 -3.35 -11.17
C ALA A 281 -2.66 -2.95 -11.48
N ALA A 282 -1.96 -2.30 -10.56
CA ALA A 282 -0.57 -1.91 -10.71
C ALA A 282 0.35 -3.14 -10.79
N THR A 283 0.07 -4.20 -10.04
CA THR A 283 0.85 -5.46 -10.07
C THR A 283 0.72 -6.17 -11.42
N VAL A 284 -0.46 -6.18 -12.02
CA VAL A 284 -0.68 -6.75 -13.36
C VAL A 284 0.11 -6.01 -14.43
N TYR A 285 0.21 -4.68 -14.33
CA TYR A 285 1.00 -3.87 -15.26
C TYR A 285 2.50 -4.17 -15.18
N THR A 286 3.05 -4.37 -13.99
CA THR A 286 4.49 -4.68 -13.84
C THR A 286 4.86 -6.04 -14.45
N ASP A 287 3.96 -7.01 -14.44
CA ASP A 287 4.19 -8.31 -15.08
C ASP A 287 4.07 -8.26 -16.61
N SER A 288 3.25 -7.39 -17.16
CA SER A 288 3.09 -7.22 -18.62
C SER A 288 4.23 -6.43 -19.25
N VAL A 289 4.89 -5.55 -18.53
CA VAL A 289 6.06 -4.79 -19.02
C VAL A 289 7.33 -5.64 -19.03
N LYS A 290 7.36 -6.77 -18.34
CA LYS A 290 8.51 -7.71 -18.35
C LYS A 290 8.46 -8.75 -19.46
N ARG A 291 7.48 -8.70 -20.34
CA ARG A 291 7.40 -9.49 -21.56
C ARG A 291 7.73 -8.61 -22.75
#